data_64d2629e08c620764af9c2552691d1de
#
_entry.id   64d2629e08c620764af9c2552691d1de
#
_cell.length_a   1.000
_cell.length_b   1.000
_cell.length_c   1.000
_cell.angle_alpha   90.00
_cell.angle_beta   90.00
_cell.angle_gamma   90.00
#
_symmetry.space_group_name_H-M   'P 1'
#
loop_
_entity.id
_entity.type
_entity.pdbx_description
1 polymer ?
#
loop_
_entity_poly.entity_id
_entity_poly.type
_entity_poly.pdbx_seq_one_letter_code
_entity_poly.pdbx_strand_id
1 'polypeptide(L)'
;MNRCRSCHDYRHLIQRWRTVARETKLKLRKFAEVDGFPCYEIKSGNDRVNPSVYLSAGIHGDEPAGTESLLAWAVQNKDILTQVSILIYPCLNPWGLVENSRLNQQGKDLNRQWDKKEFHHIIDIIDRTRPHRFALAVNLHEDYDANGIYLYEPPGRRESDH
;
A
#
# COMPACT_ATOMS: atom_id res chain seq x y z
N MET A 1 4.26 27.00 -1.76
CA MET A 1 3.76 25.76 -2.38
C MET A 1 2.32 25.54 -1.93
N ASN A 2 1.37 25.56 -2.86
CA ASN A 2 -0.03 25.22 -2.55
C ASN A 2 -0.09 23.70 -2.25
N ARG A 3 -0.22 23.35 -0.97
CA ARG A 3 -0.46 21.96 -0.56
C ARG A 3 -1.80 21.52 -1.14
N CYS A 4 -1.79 20.44 -1.92
CA CYS A 4 -3.01 19.79 -2.37
C CYS A 4 -3.71 19.18 -1.14
N ARG A 5 -4.61 19.93 -0.50
CA ARG A 5 -5.35 19.47 0.70
C ARG A 5 -6.12 18.17 0.46
N SER A 6 -6.49 17.88 -0.78
CA SER A 6 -7.23 16.65 -1.13
C SER A 6 -6.37 15.39 -1.11
N CYS A 7 -5.06 15.49 -1.35
CA CYS A 7 -4.17 14.31 -1.35
C CYS A 7 -3.79 13.82 0.06
N HIS A 8 -4.04 14.65 1.09
CA HIS A 8 -3.92 14.28 2.51
C HIS A 8 -5.27 13.96 3.16
N ASP A 9 -6.35 13.87 2.40
CA ASP A 9 -7.67 13.46 2.89
C ASP A 9 -7.83 11.95 2.77
N TYR A 10 -7.50 11.24 3.84
CA TYR A 10 -7.64 9.79 3.89
C TYR A 10 -9.06 9.30 3.65
N ARG A 11 -10.08 10.04 4.14
CA ARG A 11 -11.49 9.69 3.92
C ARG A 11 -11.83 9.76 2.43
N HIS A 12 -11.39 10.80 1.75
CA HIS A 12 -11.57 10.96 0.31
C HIS A 12 -10.85 9.87 -0.47
N LEU A 13 -9.60 9.55 -0.13
CA LEU A 13 -8.85 8.44 -0.72
C LEU A 13 -9.64 7.13 -0.63
N ILE A 14 -10.14 6.78 0.56
CA ILE A 14 -10.88 5.54 0.78
C ILE A 14 -12.24 5.52 0.08
N GLN A 15 -12.92 6.66 -0.05
CA GLN A 15 -14.17 6.74 -0.83
C GLN A 15 -13.92 6.42 -2.32
N ARG A 16 -12.83 6.89 -2.88
CA ARG A 16 -12.43 6.59 -4.28
C ARG A 16 -12.08 5.11 -4.44
N TRP A 17 -11.36 4.52 -3.48
CA TRP A 17 -11.10 3.08 -3.47
C TRP A 17 -12.37 2.23 -3.34
N ARG A 18 -13.37 2.66 -2.57
CA ARG A 18 -14.70 2.02 -2.53
C ARG A 18 -15.39 2.05 -3.90
N THR A 19 -15.20 3.11 -4.66
CA THR A 19 -15.74 3.20 -6.02
C THR A 19 -15.07 2.18 -6.94
N VAL A 20 -13.72 2.10 -6.93
CA VAL A 20 -12.98 1.07 -7.68
C VAL A 20 -13.45 -0.33 -7.29
N ALA A 21 -13.53 -0.62 -5.99
CA ALA A 21 -13.94 -1.93 -5.49
C ALA A 21 -15.36 -2.31 -5.97
N ARG A 22 -16.31 -1.36 -5.95
CA ARG A 22 -17.67 -1.56 -6.45
C ARG A 22 -17.71 -1.83 -7.96
N GLU A 23 -16.97 -1.06 -8.74
CA GLU A 23 -16.93 -1.19 -10.21
C GLU A 23 -16.26 -2.48 -10.67
N THR A 24 -15.27 -2.96 -9.93
CA THR A 24 -14.58 -4.22 -10.19
C THR A 24 -15.20 -5.44 -9.48
N LYS A 25 -16.25 -5.23 -8.67
CA LYS A 25 -16.86 -6.26 -7.80
C LYS A 25 -15.89 -6.87 -6.78
N LEU A 26 -14.80 -6.18 -6.48
CA LEU A 26 -13.85 -6.54 -5.44
C LEU A 26 -14.33 -6.05 -4.07
N LYS A 27 -13.69 -6.54 -3.02
CA LYS A 27 -14.00 -6.13 -1.63
C LYS A 27 -12.85 -5.31 -1.08
N LEU A 28 -13.14 -4.08 -0.68
CA LEU A 28 -12.27 -3.29 0.17
C LEU A 28 -12.51 -3.73 1.62
N ARG A 29 -11.61 -4.51 2.20
CA ARG A 29 -11.74 -5.11 3.54
C ARG A 29 -10.93 -4.30 4.55
N LYS A 30 -11.55 -3.93 5.69
CA LYS A 30 -10.80 -3.44 6.84
C LYS A 30 -10.05 -4.63 7.44
N PHE A 31 -8.73 -4.50 7.62
CA PHE A 31 -7.91 -5.54 8.25
C PHE A 31 -7.33 -5.10 9.61
N ALA A 32 -7.21 -3.80 9.85
CA ALA A 32 -6.72 -3.25 11.10
C ALA A 32 -7.36 -1.88 11.39
N GLU A 33 -7.11 -1.36 12.58
CA GLU A 33 -7.34 0.02 12.96
C GLU A 33 -6.08 0.55 13.63
N VAL A 34 -5.59 1.69 13.18
CA VAL A 34 -4.31 2.26 13.61
C VAL A 34 -4.50 3.75 13.83
N ASP A 35 -4.12 4.23 15.01
CA ASP A 35 -4.15 5.65 15.35
C ASP A 35 -5.53 6.30 15.09
N GLY A 36 -6.63 5.54 15.32
CA GLY A 36 -8.01 5.98 15.07
C GLY A 36 -8.47 5.87 13.62
N PHE A 37 -7.65 5.33 12.72
CA PHE A 37 -8.00 5.16 11.31
C PHE A 37 -8.11 3.69 10.92
N PRO A 38 -9.17 3.28 10.18
CA PRO A 38 -9.27 1.95 9.62
C PRO A 38 -8.28 1.76 8.49
N CYS A 39 -7.50 0.66 8.52
CA CYS A 39 -6.61 0.25 7.44
C CYS A 39 -7.29 -0.78 6.56
N TYR A 40 -7.11 -0.66 5.25
CA TYR A 40 -7.81 -1.47 4.26
C TYR A 40 -6.87 -2.25 3.36
N GLU A 41 -7.39 -3.41 2.90
CA GLU A 41 -6.80 -4.20 1.85
C GLU A 41 -7.81 -4.46 0.73
N ILE A 42 -7.32 -4.67 -0.49
CA ILE A 42 -8.06 -5.25 -1.60
C ILE A 42 -7.31 -6.51 -2.05
N LYS A 43 -8.03 -7.64 -2.10
CA LYS A 43 -7.54 -8.86 -2.73
C LYS A 43 -8.36 -9.12 -3.98
N SER A 44 -7.72 -9.14 -5.13
CA SER A 44 -8.31 -9.49 -6.40
C SER A 44 -8.12 -10.98 -6.70
N GLY A 45 -8.85 -11.47 -7.70
CA GLY A 45 -8.82 -12.88 -8.06
C GLY A 45 -9.70 -13.76 -7.16
N ASN A 46 -9.64 -15.07 -7.41
CA ASN A 46 -10.36 -16.04 -6.61
C ASN A 46 -9.69 -16.16 -5.22
N ASP A 47 -10.45 -16.18 -4.12
CA ASP A 47 -9.93 -16.36 -2.76
C ASP A 47 -9.10 -17.65 -2.58
N ARG A 48 -9.23 -18.60 -3.52
CA ARG A 48 -8.47 -19.86 -3.56
C ARG A 48 -7.13 -19.75 -4.29
N VAL A 49 -6.89 -18.63 -4.98
CA VAL A 49 -5.63 -18.37 -5.70
C VAL A 49 -4.77 -17.43 -4.88
N ASN A 50 -3.54 -17.85 -4.62
CA ASN A 50 -2.58 -16.98 -3.94
C ASN A 50 -2.29 -15.75 -4.80
N PRO A 51 -2.24 -14.54 -4.21
CA PRO A 51 -1.85 -13.35 -4.96
C PRO A 51 -0.43 -13.49 -5.50
N SER A 52 -0.29 -13.16 -6.79
CA SER A 52 1.01 -13.16 -7.47
C SER A 52 1.68 -11.79 -7.49
N VAL A 53 0.91 -10.73 -7.20
CA VAL A 53 1.39 -9.35 -7.15
C VAL A 53 1.02 -8.73 -5.82
N TYR A 54 1.97 -8.00 -5.23
CA TYR A 54 1.78 -7.19 -4.03
C TYR A 54 2.01 -5.72 -4.38
N LEU A 55 1.08 -4.86 -4.01
CA LEU A 55 1.19 -3.42 -4.19
C LEU A 55 0.87 -2.71 -2.86
N SER A 56 1.69 -1.77 -2.46
CA SER A 56 1.40 -0.92 -1.31
C SER A 56 1.86 0.51 -1.51
N ALA A 57 1.25 1.44 -0.77
CA ALA A 57 1.60 2.85 -0.77
C ALA A 57 1.40 3.47 0.62
N GLY A 58 1.91 4.67 0.82
CA GLY A 58 1.61 5.50 1.99
C GLY A 58 2.13 4.94 3.30
N ILE A 59 3.28 4.28 3.32
CA ILE A 59 3.98 3.93 4.55
C ILE A 59 4.58 5.18 5.21
N HIS A 60 5.00 6.16 4.40
CA HIS A 60 5.31 7.51 4.82
C HIS A 60 4.13 8.42 4.43
N GLY A 61 3.59 9.14 5.39
CA GLY A 61 2.37 9.91 5.15
C GLY A 61 2.61 11.23 4.43
N ASP A 62 3.84 11.74 4.43
CA ASP A 62 4.26 12.92 3.68
C ASP A 62 4.53 12.64 2.19
N GLU A 63 4.34 11.39 1.75
CA GLU A 63 4.52 10.91 0.38
C GLU A 63 3.16 10.60 -0.31
N PRO A 64 2.26 11.59 -0.49
CA PRO A 64 0.89 11.34 -0.99
C PRO A 64 0.85 10.91 -2.46
N ALA A 65 1.88 11.22 -3.26
CA ALA A 65 1.92 10.81 -4.65
C ALA A 65 1.89 9.28 -4.81
N GLY A 66 2.47 8.53 -3.88
CA GLY A 66 2.40 7.07 -3.88
C GLY A 66 0.98 6.55 -3.78
N THR A 67 0.17 7.09 -2.85
CA THR A 67 -1.23 6.68 -2.63
C THR A 67 -2.12 7.09 -3.80
N GLU A 68 -1.93 8.30 -4.34
CA GLU A 68 -2.68 8.83 -5.48
C GLU A 68 -2.34 8.08 -6.78
N SER A 69 -1.06 7.77 -7.01
CA SER A 69 -0.62 7.01 -8.19
C SER A 69 -1.15 5.59 -8.18
N LEU A 70 -1.14 4.91 -7.02
CA LEU A 70 -1.70 3.57 -6.90
C LEU A 70 -3.20 3.56 -7.21
N LEU A 71 -3.93 4.54 -6.70
CA LEU A 71 -5.35 4.68 -6.99
C LEU A 71 -5.61 5.02 -8.46
N ALA A 72 -4.85 5.94 -9.04
CA ALA A 72 -4.97 6.30 -10.45
C ALA A 72 -4.71 5.09 -11.36
N TRP A 73 -3.67 4.31 -11.05
CA TRP A 73 -3.39 3.06 -11.75
C TRP A 73 -4.57 2.08 -11.64
N ALA A 74 -5.13 1.89 -10.46
CA ALA A 74 -6.27 0.99 -10.23
C ALA A 74 -7.53 1.42 -11.01
N VAL A 75 -7.79 2.72 -11.09
CA VAL A 75 -8.89 3.29 -11.88
C VAL A 75 -8.71 3.02 -13.37
N GLN A 76 -7.49 3.12 -13.88
CA GLN A 76 -7.18 2.93 -15.31
C GLN A 76 -7.07 1.46 -15.71
N ASN A 77 -6.79 0.56 -14.76
CA ASN A 77 -6.47 -0.85 -15.02
C ASN A 77 -7.46 -1.83 -14.34
N LYS A 78 -8.75 -1.51 -14.37
CA LYS A 78 -9.79 -2.33 -13.73
C LYS A 78 -9.84 -3.76 -14.28
N ASP A 79 -9.54 -3.96 -15.55
CA ASP A 79 -9.49 -5.27 -16.17
C ASP A 79 -8.35 -6.11 -15.58
N ILE A 80 -7.19 -5.51 -15.36
CA ILE A 80 -6.06 -6.18 -14.70
C ILE A 80 -6.45 -6.57 -13.28
N LEU A 81 -7.12 -5.69 -12.54
CA LEU A 81 -7.59 -5.97 -11.18
C LEU A 81 -8.55 -7.16 -11.11
N THR A 82 -9.29 -7.46 -12.19
CA THR A 82 -10.22 -8.59 -12.22
C THR A 82 -9.59 -9.88 -12.74
N GLN A 83 -8.51 -9.80 -13.50
CA GLN A 83 -7.87 -10.94 -14.18
C GLN A 83 -6.64 -11.46 -13.40
N VAL A 84 -5.90 -10.58 -12.77
CA VAL A 84 -4.66 -10.91 -12.05
C VAL A 84 -4.93 -11.02 -10.55
N SER A 85 -4.33 -11.99 -9.90
CA SER A 85 -4.42 -12.11 -8.44
C SER A 85 -3.45 -11.12 -7.77
N ILE A 86 -4.00 -10.04 -7.22
CA ILE A 86 -3.24 -8.93 -6.65
C ILE A 86 -3.68 -8.69 -5.21
N LEU A 87 -2.74 -8.42 -4.33
CA LEU A 87 -2.98 -7.92 -2.97
C LEU A 87 -2.54 -6.46 -2.90
N ILE A 88 -3.46 -5.57 -2.54
CA ILE A 88 -3.23 -4.12 -2.49
C ILE A 88 -3.47 -3.59 -1.08
N TYR A 89 -2.53 -2.80 -0.59
CA TYR A 89 -2.68 -1.96 0.60
C TYR A 89 -2.66 -0.49 0.18
N PRO A 90 -3.82 0.18 0.14
CA PRO A 90 -3.95 1.55 -0.37
C PRO A 90 -3.15 2.60 0.38
N CYS A 91 -3.03 2.46 1.70
CA CYS A 91 -2.28 3.36 2.56
C CYS A 91 -1.95 2.64 3.87
N LEU A 92 -0.66 2.58 4.21
CA LEU A 92 -0.15 1.88 5.39
C LEU A 92 -0.07 2.77 6.63
N ASN A 93 0.00 4.09 6.46
CA ASN A 93 0.07 5.09 7.52
C ASN A 93 -0.99 6.18 7.32
N PRO A 94 -2.28 5.87 7.60
CA PRO A 94 -3.35 6.83 7.37
C PRO A 94 -3.26 8.09 8.27
N TRP A 95 -2.80 7.95 9.51
CA TRP A 95 -2.56 9.11 10.39
C TRP A 95 -1.47 10.02 9.81
N GLY A 96 -0.34 9.46 9.42
CA GLY A 96 0.73 10.21 8.79
C GLY A 96 0.29 10.91 7.52
N LEU A 97 -0.55 10.27 6.68
CA LEU A 97 -1.11 10.89 5.49
C LEU A 97 -1.92 12.15 5.83
N VAL A 98 -2.79 12.08 6.83
CA VAL A 98 -3.63 13.22 7.26
C VAL A 98 -2.78 14.34 7.84
N GLU A 99 -1.80 14.00 8.68
CA GLU A 99 -0.91 14.97 9.34
C GLU A 99 0.25 15.43 8.46
N ASN A 100 0.37 14.90 7.22
CA ASN A 100 1.50 15.16 6.33
C ASN A 100 2.83 14.87 7.02
N SER A 101 2.92 13.71 7.64
CA SER A 101 4.06 13.26 8.45
C SER A 101 4.63 11.96 7.90
N ARG A 102 5.96 11.91 7.77
CA ARG A 102 6.68 10.67 7.47
C ARG A 102 6.41 9.60 8.52
N LEU A 103 6.33 10.02 9.78
CA LEU A 103 6.21 9.15 10.94
C LEU A 103 4.73 8.84 11.24
N ASN A 104 4.48 7.80 12.03
CA ASN A 104 3.16 7.53 12.61
C ASN A 104 2.90 8.43 13.84
N GLN A 105 1.72 8.32 14.46
CA GLN A 105 1.33 9.10 15.64
C GLN A 105 2.30 8.95 16.81
N GLN A 106 3.00 7.83 16.90
CA GLN A 106 3.99 7.55 17.96
C GLN A 106 5.41 8.03 17.60
N GLY A 107 5.58 8.78 16.50
CA GLY A 107 6.87 9.31 16.08
C GLY A 107 7.81 8.23 15.51
N LYS A 108 7.28 7.12 14.96
CA LYS A 108 8.07 6.02 14.40
C LYS A 108 7.97 5.98 12.88
N ASP A 109 9.11 5.76 12.23
CA ASP A 109 9.15 5.41 10.80
C ASP A 109 8.71 3.95 10.63
N LEU A 110 7.50 3.75 10.10
CA LEU A 110 6.93 2.42 9.91
C LEU A 110 7.73 1.56 8.93
N ASN A 111 8.44 2.19 7.99
CA ASN A 111 9.29 1.46 7.03
C ASN A 111 10.56 0.87 7.69
N ARG A 112 10.80 1.14 8.97
CA ARG A 112 11.86 0.57 9.81
C ARG A 112 11.34 -0.39 10.88
N GLN A 113 10.07 -0.84 10.76
CA GLN A 113 9.42 -1.66 11.79
C GLN A 113 9.08 -3.08 11.34
N TRP A 114 9.42 -3.47 10.12
CA TRP A 114 9.07 -4.77 9.56
C TRP A 114 9.64 -5.97 10.33
N ASP A 115 10.75 -5.79 11.03
CA ASP A 115 11.44 -6.81 11.83
C ASP A 115 11.15 -6.73 13.34
N LYS A 116 10.47 -5.67 13.83
CA LYS A 116 10.41 -5.33 15.25
C LYS A 116 9.17 -5.80 16.00
N LYS A 117 8.14 -6.24 15.30
CA LYS A 117 6.87 -6.72 15.91
C LYS A 117 6.23 -5.76 16.92
N GLU A 118 6.41 -4.45 16.74
CA GLU A 118 5.83 -3.43 17.62
C GLU A 118 4.42 -3.00 17.19
N PHE A 119 4.14 -3.01 15.88
CA PHE A 119 2.90 -2.49 15.30
C PHE A 119 2.04 -3.60 14.76
N HIS A 120 0.87 -3.81 15.38
CA HIS A 120 -0.05 -4.89 15.03
C HIS A 120 -0.43 -4.92 13.55
N HIS A 121 -0.70 -3.78 12.92
CA HIS A 121 -1.04 -3.74 11.51
C HIS A 121 0.13 -4.16 10.59
N ILE A 122 1.37 -3.85 10.96
CA ILE A 122 2.55 -4.32 10.22
C ILE A 122 2.70 -5.83 10.40
N ILE A 123 2.49 -6.34 11.62
CA ILE A 123 2.49 -7.78 11.91
C ILE A 123 1.40 -8.48 11.09
N ASP A 124 0.19 -7.93 11.07
CA ASP A 124 -0.94 -8.46 10.29
C ASP A 124 -0.62 -8.53 8.80
N ILE A 125 0.06 -7.52 8.25
CA ILE A 125 0.51 -7.55 6.85
C ILE A 125 1.55 -8.65 6.62
N ILE A 126 2.53 -8.78 7.51
CA ILE A 126 3.56 -9.82 7.43
C ILE A 126 2.90 -11.21 7.45
N ASP A 127 1.99 -11.45 8.40
CA ASP A 127 1.34 -12.75 8.56
C ASP A 127 0.43 -13.09 7.38
N ARG A 128 -0.24 -12.09 6.79
CA ARG A 128 -1.07 -12.23 5.60
C ARG A 128 -0.25 -12.47 4.33
N THR A 129 0.95 -11.90 4.25
CA THR A 129 1.82 -12.01 3.07
C THR A 129 2.76 -13.21 3.13
N ARG A 130 3.15 -13.65 4.32
CA ARG A 130 4.08 -14.78 4.54
C ARG A 130 3.73 -16.06 3.78
N PRO A 131 2.45 -16.51 3.68
CA PRO A 131 2.10 -17.72 2.95
C PRO A 131 2.23 -17.60 1.42
N HIS A 132 2.44 -16.39 0.90
CA HIS A 132 2.38 -16.11 -0.52
C HIS A 132 3.80 -15.98 -1.11
N ARG A 133 3.93 -16.41 -2.37
CA ARG A 133 5.11 -16.14 -3.20
C ARG A 133 4.70 -15.16 -4.29
N PHE A 134 5.08 -13.91 -4.11
CA PHE A 134 4.78 -12.87 -5.11
C PHE A 134 5.80 -12.94 -6.24
N ALA A 135 5.31 -12.90 -7.47
CA ALA A 135 6.15 -12.70 -8.66
C ALA A 135 6.63 -11.25 -8.77
N LEU A 136 5.83 -10.31 -8.21
CA LEU A 136 6.15 -8.89 -8.17
C LEU A 136 5.65 -8.31 -6.84
N ALA A 137 6.51 -7.57 -6.15
CA ALA A 137 6.15 -6.76 -4.99
C ALA A 137 6.64 -5.33 -5.19
N VAL A 138 5.70 -4.37 -5.12
CA VAL A 138 6.00 -2.95 -5.31
C VAL A 138 5.49 -2.16 -4.12
N ASN A 139 6.38 -1.36 -3.53
CA ASN A 139 6.05 -0.36 -2.54
C ASN A 139 6.26 1.02 -3.18
N LEU A 140 5.19 1.82 -3.23
CA LEU A 140 5.24 3.14 -3.84
C LEU A 140 5.65 4.17 -2.81
N HIS A 141 6.67 4.94 -3.15
CA HIS A 141 7.22 6.05 -2.40
C HIS A 141 7.24 7.32 -3.24
N GLU A 142 7.53 8.44 -2.61
CA GLU A 142 7.81 9.71 -3.24
C GLU A 142 9.18 10.21 -2.75
N ASP A 143 10.00 10.68 -3.69
CA ASP A 143 11.30 11.25 -3.38
C ASP A 143 11.34 12.68 -3.92
N TYR A 144 11.37 13.66 -3.01
CA TYR A 144 11.34 15.08 -3.36
C TYR A 144 12.60 15.57 -4.06
N ASP A 145 13.71 14.85 -3.93
CA ASP A 145 14.99 15.20 -4.53
C ASP A 145 15.22 14.50 -5.87
N ALA A 146 14.35 13.57 -6.25
CA ALA A 146 14.46 12.85 -7.51
C ALA A 146 13.92 13.64 -8.70
N ASN A 147 14.69 13.66 -9.80
CA ASN A 147 14.28 14.28 -11.06
C ASN A 147 13.56 13.30 -12.00
N GLY A 148 12.80 12.36 -11.48
CA GLY A 148 12.10 11.37 -12.28
C GLY A 148 11.67 10.15 -11.49
N ILE A 149 11.35 9.07 -12.20
CA ILE A 149 10.97 7.77 -11.62
C ILE A 149 12.21 6.88 -11.62
N TYR A 150 12.48 6.26 -10.49
CA TYR A 150 13.50 5.23 -10.35
C TYR A 150 13.00 4.03 -9.56
N LEU A 151 13.64 2.88 -9.74
CA LEU A 151 13.37 1.66 -9.01
C LEU A 151 14.52 1.38 -8.03
N TYR A 152 14.17 1.12 -6.79
CA TYR A 152 15.09 0.59 -5.81
C TYR A 152 14.80 -0.90 -5.62
N GLU A 153 15.73 -1.74 -6.09
CA GLU A 153 15.63 -3.18 -5.93
C GLU A 153 16.62 -3.65 -4.86
N PRO A 154 16.18 -4.48 -3.89
CA PRO A 154 17.13 -5.14 -3.02
C PRO A 154 18.03 -6.04 -3.86
N PRO A 155 19.32 -6.21 -3.48
CA PRO A 155 20.23 -7.11 -4.19
C PRO A 155 19.58 -8.50 -4.26
N GLY A 156 19.42 -9.02 -5.47
CA GLY A 156 18.83 -10.34 -5.72
C GLY A 156 19.58 -11.40 -4.89
N ARG A 157 18.87 -12.38 -4.34
CA ARG A 157 19.52 -13.60 -3.87
C ARG A 157 20.28 -14.18 -5.06
N ARG A 158 21.61 -14.16 -5.02
CA ARG A 158 22.39 -15.03 -5.90
C ARG A 158 21.89 -16.45 -5.60
N GLU A 159 21.33 -17.11 -6.60
CA GLU A 159 21.17 -18.55 -6.54
C GLU A 159 22.58 -19.08 -6.26
N SER A 160 22.78 -19.63 -5.07
CA SER A 160 23.98 -20.39 -4.78
C SER A 160 23.91 -21.60 -5.69
N ASP A 161 24.78 -21.66 -6.68
CA ASP A 161 25.02 -22.82 -7.51
C ASP A 161 25.23 -24.03 -6.58
N HIS A 162 24.34 -25.00 -6.71
CA HIS A 162 24.48 -26.33 -6.17
C HIS A 162 24.48 -27.34 -7.31
#